data_5fa664857ff15d68bb6f3aa4b6ab9d66
#
_entry.id   5fa664857ff15d68bb6f3aa4b6ab9d66
#
_cell.length_a   1.000
_cell.length_b   1.000
_cell.length_c   1.000
_cell.angle_alpha   90.00
_cell.angle_beta   90.00
_cell.angle_gamma   90.00
#
_symmetry.space_group_name_H-M   'P 1'
#
loop_
_entity.id
_entity.type
_entity.pdbx_description
1 polymer ?
#
loop_
_entity_poly.entity_id
_entity_poly.type
_entity_poly.pdbx_seq_one_letter_code
_entity_poly.pdbx_strand_id
1 'polypeptide(L)'
;MLGFLLGHEGQGSLLSLLKRENLATALSAGGGASNKSFSSFDVNIQLTPKGLRNYSKVIRNVFQYLRLLRNTGLPRYIYDEVKLMSEIDYSFAEKPEGTSLVNVFTTLMMYYPMRTVEVAPYIITEFKPRIFDSLLYNLTPQNMLAILAARKVKTREKEEFYGVEYSLSYSQPKWMNKWRNLKFNSALKLPEVNPFLPESLEVLAYKGKLRLTHQSLAGLRREGLSAGVLKRLESVQGELWRSLDELL
;
A
#
# COMPACT_ATOMS: atom_id res chain seq x y z
N MET A 1 7.21 0.68 6.04
CA MET A 1 7.37 -0.60 6.76
C MET A 1 6.08 -1.05 7.45
N LEU A 2 5.60 -0.36 8.49
CA LEU A 2 4.41 -0.78 9.23
C LEU A 2 3.14 -0.82 8.34
N GLY A 3 2.95 0.19 7.49
CA GLY A 3 1.86 0.19 6.50
C GLY A 3 1.95 -0.97 5.51
N PHE A 4 3.14 -1.28 5.03
CA PHE A 4 3.38 -2.44 4.16
C PHE A 4 2.96 -3.76 4.84
N LEU A 5 3.39 -3.98 6.08
CA LEU A 5 3.06 -5.20 6.82
C LEU A 5 1.58 -5.34 7.13
N LEU A 6 0.93 -4.26 7.60
CA LEU A 6 -0.50 -4.27 7.93
C LEU A 6 -1.39 -4.28 6.70
N GLY A 7 -0.98 -3.59 5.63
CA GLY A 7 -1.70 -3.52 4.37
C GLY A 7 -1.45 -4.70 3.43
N HIS A 8 -0.56 -5.63 3.79
CA HIS A 8 -0.26 -6.79 2.96
C HIS A 8 -1.49 -7.67 2.72
N GLU A 9 -1.62 -8.19 1.48
CA GLU A 9 -2.81 -8.96 1.06
C GLU A 9 -2.55 -10.46 0.89
N GLY A 10 -1.28 -10.90 0.87
CA GLY A 10 -0.87 -12.29 0.67
C GLY A 10 -1.37 -13.24 1.75
N GLN A 11 -1.13 -14.52 1.56
CA GLN A 11 -1.53 -15.57 2.47
C GLN A 11 -0.94 -15.34 3.89
N GLY A 12 -1.76 -15.50 4.91
CA GLY A 12 -1.38 -15.24 6.30
C GLY A 12 -1.48 -13.78 6.74
N SER A 13 -1.75 -12.84 5.83
CA SER A 13 -1.97 -11.43 6.17
C SER A 13 -3.27 -11.22 6.96
N LEU A 14 -3.39 -10.02 7.55
CA LEU A 14 -4.62 -9.61 8.22
C LEU A 14 -5.82 -9.62 7.27
N LEU A 15 -5.67 -9.06 6.06
CA LEU A 15 -6.75 -9.04 5.07
C LEU A 15 -7.16 -10.44 4.63
N SER A 16 -6.20 -11.34 4.41
CA SER A 16 -6.46 -12.74 4.05
C SER A 16 -7.30 -13.45 5.12
N LEU A 17 -7.00 -13.23 6.40
CA LEU A 17 -7.80 -13.75 7.52
C LEU A 17 -9.22 -13.17 7.51
N LEU A 18 -9.36 -11.86 7.36
CA LEU A 18 -10.67 -11.18 7.36
C LEU A 18 -11.54 -11.60 6.16
N LYS A 19 -10.94 -11.77 4.97
CA LYS A 19 -11.63 -12.30 3.77
C LYS A 19 -12.12 -13.74 3.99
N ARG A 20 -11.27 -14.61 4.52
CA ARG A 20 -11.62 -16.01 4.81
C ARG A 20 -12.75 -16.13 5.83
N GLU A 21 -12.80 -15.24 6.82
CA GLU A 21 -13.89 -15.18 7.80
C GLU A 21 -15.14 -14.44 7.26
N ASN A 22 -15.09 -13.90 6.05
CA ASN A 22 -16.12 -13.08 5.43
C ASN A 22 -16.47 -11.83 6.28
N LEU A 23 -15.44 -11.17 6.83
CA LEU A 23 -15.59 -9.97 7.65
C LEU A 23 -15.25 -8.69 6.90
N ALA A 24 -14.31 -8.75 5.93
CA ALA A 24 -13.90 -7.59 5.15
C ALA A 24 -13.69 -7.96 3.67
N THR A 25 -13.76 -6.96 2.80
CA THR A 25 -13.48 -7.06 1.36
C THR A 25 -12.15 -6.42 1.00
N ALA A 26 -11.78 -5.35 1.70
CA ALA A 26 -10.52 -4.63 1.47
C ALA A 26 -9.96 -4.08 2.78
N LEU A 27 -8.65 -3.82 2.78
CA LEU A 27 -7.93 -3.19 3.88
C LEU A 27 -6.82 -2.33 3.31
N SER A 28 -6.64 -1.13 3.85
CA SER A 28 -5.46 -0.31 3.64
C SER A 28 -4.90 0.15 4.98
N ALA A 29 -3.58 0.30 5.07
CA ALA A 29 -2.91 0.77 6.29
C ALA A 29 -1.73 1.67 5.94
N GLY A 30 -1.55 2.75 6.70
CA GLY A 30 -0.47 3.70 6.44
C GLY A 30 -0.44 4.86 7.41
N GLY A 31 0.52 5.75 7.23
CA GLY A 31 0.54 7.04 7.92
C GLY A 31 -0.64 7.89 7.47
N GLY A 32 -1.35 8.46 8.44
CA GLY A 32 -2.42 9.41 8.22
C GLY A 32 -1.95 10.86 8.41
N ALA A 33 -2.75 11.67 9.08
CA ALA A 33 -2.41 13.06 9.36
C ALA A 33 -1.14 13.15 10.21
N SER A 34 -0.23 14.01 9.81
CA SER A 34 1.03 14.25 10.52
C SER A 34 1.39 15.73 10.51
N ASN A 35 1.78 16.24 11.66
CA ASN A 35 2.34 17.56 11.84
C ASN A 35 3.37 17.56 12.99
N LYS A 36 3.86 18.73 13.40
CA LYS A 36 4.85 18.84 14.48
C LYS A 36 4.33 18.38 15.86
N SER A 37 3.01 18.31 16.06
CA SER A 37 2.39 18.01 17.36
C SER A 37 1.93 16.55 17.46
N PHE A 38 1.53 15.94 16.35
CA PHE A 38 1.05 14.54 16.34
C PHE A 38 1.25 13.89 14.97
N SER A 39 1.20 12.57 14.99
CA SER A 39 1.07 11.74 13.78
C SER A 39 0.05 10.65 14.04
N SER A 40 -0.81 10.36 13.06
CA SER A 40 -1.71 9.22 13.10
C SER A 40 -1.19 8.06 12.24
N PHE A 41 -1.61 6.87 12.61
CA PHE A 41 -1.47 5.68 11.78
C PHE A 41 -2.87 5.09 11.56
N ASP A 42 -3.29 5.03 10.32
CA ASP A 42 -4.65 4.71 9.94
C ASP A 42 -4.75 3.29 9.39
N VAL A 43 -5.79 2.57 9.79
CA VAL A 43 -6.15 1.26 9.24
C VAL A 43 -7.61 1.33 8.79
N ASN A 44 -7.81 1.39 7.48
CA ASN A 44 -9.13 1.46 6.87
C ASN A 44 -9.57 0.07 6.41
N ILE A 45 -10.75 -0.36 6.82
CA ILE A 45 -11.25 -1.70 6.54
C ILE A 45 -12.66 -1.62 5.95
N GLN A 46 -12.83 -2.09 4.74
CA GLN A 46 -14.15 -2.22 4.11
C GLN A 46 -14.85 -3.47 4.63
N LEU A 47 -15.87 -3.26 5.45
CA LEU A 47 -16.59 -4.34 6.11
C LEU A 47 -17.67 -4.96 5.22
N THR A 48 -17.81 -6.27 5.31
CA THR A 48 -19.03 -6.96 4.84
C THR A 48 -20.20 -6.73 5.81
N PRO A 49 -21.46 -7.05 5.45
CA PRO A 49 -22.57 -7.04 6.41
C PRO A 49 -22.33 -7.91 7.65
N LYS A 50 -21.57 -9.01 7.51
CA LYS A 50 -21.15 -9.85 8.64
C LYS A 50 -20.08 -9.15 9.48
N GLY A 51 -19.11 -8.48 8.81
CA GLY A 51 -18.07 -7.71 9.48
C GLY A 51 -18.65 -6.54 10.26
N LEU A 52 -19.61 -5.83 9.70
CA LEU A 52 -20.30 -4.73 10.39
C LEU A 52 -20.96 -5.21 11.70
N ARG A 53 -21.65 -6.35 11.70
CA ARG A 53 -22.22 -6.93 12.92
C ARG A 53 -21.17 -7.44 13.92
N ASN A 54 -19.96 -7.72 13.45
CA ASN A 54 -18.86 -8.27 14.23
C ASN A 54 -17.61 -7.37 14.23
N TYR A 55 -17.79 -6.05 14.14
CA TYR A 55 -16.67 -5.09 14.04
C TYR A 55 -15.67 -5.23 15.21
N SER A 56 -16.12 -5.56 16.41
CA SER A 56 -15.22 -5.80 17.55
C SER A 56 -14.29 -7.01 17.33
N LYS A 57 -14.74 -8.05 16.58
CA LYS A 57 -13.90 -9.17 16.15
C LYS A 57 -12.86 -8.71 15.11
N VAL A 58 -13.26 -7.82 14.18
CA VAL A 58 -12.35 -7.25 13.20
C VAL A 58 -11.22 -6.48 13.90
N ILE A 59 -11.55 -5.58 14.83
CA ILE A 59 -10.56 -4.82 15.58
C ILE A 59 -9.66 -5.75 16.41
N ARG A 60 -10.22 -6.79 17.02
CA ARG A 60 -9.43 -7.81 17.72
C ARG A 60 -8.39 -8.46 16.81
N ASN A 61 -8.76 -8.81 15.57
CA ASN A 61 -7.84 -9.41 14.61
C ASN A 61 -6.71 -8.43 14.22
N VAL A 62 -6.99 -7.12 14.14
CA VAL A 62 -5.96 -6.08 13.96
C VAL A 62 -4.95 -6.13 15.11
N PHE A 63 -5.42 -6.15 16.37
CA PHE A 63 -4.52 -6.22 17.53
C PHE A 63 -3.79 -7.56 17.65
N GLN A 64 -4.36 -8.66 17.16
CA GLN A 64 -3.63 -9.94 17.06
C GLN A 64 -2.47 -9.85 16.05
N TYR A 65 -2.66 -9.17 14.93
CA TYR A 65 -1.59 -8.94 13.96
C TYR A 65 -0.52 -7.99 14.52
N LEU A 66 -0.91 -6.90 15.18
CA LEU A 66 0.03 -6.01 15.88
C LEU A 66 0.83 -6.76 16.95
N ARG A 67 0.22 -7.72 17.66
CA ARG A 67 0.95 -8.59 18.60
C ARG A 67 1.97 -9.47 17.89
N LEU A 68 1.63 -10.05 16.72
CA LEU A 68 2.59 -10.79 15.91
C LEU A 68 3.80 -9.91 15.59
N LEU A 69 3.56 -8.68 15.12
CA LEU A 69 4.64 -7.74 14.79
C LEU A 69 5.49 -7.37 15.99
N ARG A 70 4.89 -7.18 17.19
CA ARG A 70 5.66 -6.91 18.42
C ARG A 70 6.56 -8.08 18.83
N ASN A 71 6.10 -9.30 18.62
CA ASN A 71 6.87 -10.49 18.99
C ASN A 71 8.00 -10.77 18.00
N THR A 72 7.82 -10.39 16.72
CA THR A 72 8.77 -10.70 15.64
C THR A 72 9.75 -9.53 15.41
N GLY A 73 9.35 -8.30 15.73
CA GLY A 73 10.06 -7.09 15.34
C GLY A 73 10.00 -6.85 13.84
N LEU A 74 10.88 -5.99 13.33
CA LEU A 74 11.05 -5.73 11.90
C LEU A 74 12.10 -6.68 11.30
N PRO A 75 11.74 -7.69 10.52
CA PRO A 75 12.70 -8.57 9.88
C PRO A 75 13.54 -7.81 8.83
N ARG A 76 14.81 -8.18 8.71
CA ARG A 76 15.74 -7.54 7.79
C ARG A 76 15.31 -7.67 6.34
N TYR A 77 14.81 -8.83 5.92
CA TYR A 77 14.36 -9.03 4.53
C TYR A 77 13.20 -8.10 4.16
N ILE A 78 12.23 -7.87 5.06
CA ILE A 78 11.14 -6.89 4.82
C ILE A 78 11.69 -5.48 4.61
N TYR A 79 12.69 -5.09 5.41
CA TYR A 79 13.33 -3.79 5.22
C TYR A 79 14.01 -3.71 3.85
N ASP A 80 14.77 -4.73 3.49
CA ASP A 80 15.54 -4.74 2.24
C ASP A 80 14.61 -4.73 1.02
N GLU A 81 13.51 -5.50 1.06
CA GLU A 81 12.47 -5.49 0.01
C GLU A 81 11.79 -4.12 -0.13
N VAL A 82 11.29 -3.55 0.96
CA VAL A 82 10.60 -2.24 0.91
C VAL A 82 11.55 -1.12 0.52
N LYS A 83 12.82 -1.21 0.92
CA LYS A 83 13.87 -0.30 0.48
C LYS A 83 14.07 -0.38 -1.03
N LEU A 84 14.27 -1.60 -1.57
CA LEU A 84 14.43 -1.81 -3.02
C LEU A 84 13.20 -1.31 -3.79
N MET A 85 11.99 -1.62 -3.33
CA MET A 85 10.75 -1.11 -3.95
C MET A 85 10.73 0.42 -3.98
N SER A 86 11.11 1.09 -2.89
CA SER A 86 11.15 2.55 -2.86
C SER A 86 12.19 3.15 -3.80
N GLU A 87 13.32 2.49 -4.00
CA GLU A 87 14.35 2.87 -4.96
C GLU A 87 13.87 2.71 -6.41
N ILE A 88 13.14 1.62 -6.70
CA ILE A 88 12.52 1.38 -8.00
C ILE A 88 11.45 2.45 -8.28
N ASP A 89 10.52 2.64 -7.36
CA ASP A 89 9.44 3.62 -7.50
C ASP A 89 9.99 5.03 -7.74
N TYR A 90 11.04 5.42 -7.02
CA TYR A 90 11.70 6.72 -7.22
C TYR A 90 12.40 6.83 -8.57
N SER A 91 13.10 5.77 -9.00
CA SER A 91 13.90 5.78 -10.24
C SER A 91 13.01 5.83 -11.49
N PHE A 92 11.83 5.25 -11.43
CA PHE A 92 10.89 5.17 -12.55
C PHE A 92 9.68 6.10 -12.39
N ALA A 93 9.67 6.97 -11.36
CA ALA A 93 8.62 7.96 -11.18
C ALA A 93 8.58 8.97 -12.33
N GLU A 94 7.40 9.26 -12.83
CA GLU A 94 7.20 10.35 -13.78
C GLU A 94 7.53 11.69 -13.12
N LYS A 95 8.24 12.56 -13.85
CA LYS A 95 8.54 13.92 -13.36
C LYS A 95 7.25 14.74 -13.35
N PRO A 96 6.87 15.31 -12.19
CA PRO A 96 5.69 16.19 -12.14
C PRO A 96 5.96 17.46 -12.95
N GLU A 97 4.88 18.07 -13.47
CA GLU A 97 4.95 19.37 -14.15
C GLU A 97 5.50 20.46 -13.22
N GLY A 98 6.16 21.47 -13.81
CA GLY A 98 6.96 22.46 -13.09
C GLY A 98 6.27 23.12 -11.90
N THR A 99 5.00 23.55 -12.04
CA THR A 99 4.24 24.18 -10.95
C THR A 99 3.94 23.19 -9.80
N SER A 100 3.56 21.97 -10.13
CA SER A 100 3.32 20.91 -9.15
C SER A 100 4.59 20.56 -8.40
N LEU A 101 5.71 20.47 -9.10
CA LEU A 101 7.03 20.20 -8.52
C LEU A 101 7.44 21.28 -7.50
N VAL A 102 7.26 22.57 -7.86
CA VAL A 102 7.57 23.69 -6.96
C VAL A 102 6.72 23.63 -5.69
N ASN A 103 5.42 23.36 -5.81
CA ASN A 103 4.52 23.26 -4.66
C ASN A 103 4.91 22.09 -3.75
N VAL A 104 5.23 20.93 -4.33
CA VAL A 104 5.69 19.76 -3.57
C VAL A 104 6.98 20.10 -2.82
N PHE A 105 8.00 20.65 -3.48
CA PHE A 105 9.27 20.97 -2.83
C PHE A 105 9.13 22.06 -1.77
N THR A 106 8.34 23.09 -2.01
CA THR A 106 8.08 24.15 -1.02
C THR A 106 7.49 23.55 0.25
N THR A 107 6.56 22.62 0.13
CA THR A 107 5.95 21.91 1.28
C THR A 107 6.98 21.01 1.97
N LEU A 108 7.74 20.24 1.21
CA LEU A 108 8.74 19.30 1.75
C LEU A 108 9.91 19.99 2.43
N MET A 109 10.31 21.20 1.98
CA MET A 109 11.37 22.00 2.62
C MET A 109 11.01 22.46 4.04
N MET A 110 9.74 22.36 4.45
CA MET A 110 9.35 22.55 5.86
C MET A 110 9.86 21.42 6.78
N TYR A 111 10.17 20.25 6.21
CA TYR A 111 10.53 19.03 6.93
C TYR A 111 11.94 18.51 6.60
N TYR A 112 12.44 18.78 5.39
CA TYR A 112 13.70 18.26 4.88
C TYR A 112 14.65 19.37 4.44
N PRO A 113 15.96 19.22 4.64
CA PRO A 113 16.93 20.16 4.11
C PRO A 113 16.85 20.27 2.58
N MET A 114 17.03 21.48 2.02
CA MET A 114 16.93 21.75 0.59
C MET A 114 17.74 20.79 -0.28
N ARG A 115 18.97 20.44 0.15
CA ARG A 115 19.86 19.54 -0.62
C ARG A 115 19.42 18.07 -0.67
N THR A 116 18.44 17.66 0.15
CA THR A 116 17.93 16.28 0.21
C THR A 116 16.44 16.19 -0.03
N VAL A 117 15.74 17.31 -0.20
CA VAL A 117 14.28 17.38 -0.28
C VAL A 117 13.70 16.54 -1.42
N GLU A 118 14.44 16.38 -2.50
CA GLU A 118 14.03 15.59 -3.67
C GLU A 118 14.00 14.09 -3.37
N VAL A 119 14.90 13.61 -2.53
CA VAL A 119 15.17 12.18 -2.34
C VAL A 119 14.67 11.69 -0.97
N ALA A 120 14.91 12.46 0.09
CA ALA A 120 14.68 12.04 1.46
C ALA A 120 13.24 11.59 1.79
N PRO A 121 12.18 12.13 1.17
CA PRO A 121 10.81 11.66 1.41
C PRO A 121 10.52 10.27 0.85
N TYR A 122 11.26 9.83 -0.14
CA TYR A 122 10.95 8.67 -0.96
C TYR A 122 11.87 7.47 -0.70
N ILE A 123 13.17 7.72 -0.50
CA ILE A 123 14.17 6.65 -0.36
C ILE A 123 14.46 6.33 1.10
N ILE A 124 14.40 5.06 1.43
CA ILE A 124 14.70 4.55 2.75
C ILE A 124 16.19 4.21 2.84
N THR A 125 16.93 4.96 3.67
CA THR A 125 18.40 4.84 3.73
C THR A 125 18.91 4.01 4.90
N GLU A 126 18.15 3.93 6.02
CA GLU A 126 18.65 3.35 7.26
C GLU A 126 17.71 2.31 7.85
N PHE A 127 18.29 1.18 8.29
CA PHE A 127 17.58 0.16 9.06
C PHE A 127 17.48 0.59 10.52
N LYS A 128 16.30 1.05 10.93
CA LYS A 128 16.04 1.54 12.31
C LYS A 128 14.93 0.75 13.00
N PRO A 129 15.16 -0.49 13.41
CA PRO A 129 14.12 -1.34 14.02
C PRO A 129 13.57 -0.72 15.32
N ARG A 130 14.38 0.03 16.08
CA ARG A 130 13.92 0.71 17.29
C ARG A 130 12.79 1.74 17.02
N ILE A 131 12.80 2.40 15.88
CA ILE A 131 11.72 3.32 15.49
C ILE A 131 10.45 2.53 15.21
N PHE A 132 10.56 1.40 14.50
CA PHE A 132 9.44 0.50 14.25
C PHE A 132 8.82 0.00 15.56
N ASP A 133 9.63 -0.43 16.52
CA ASP A 133 9.18 -0.90 17.82
C ASP A 133 8.50 0.24 18.63
N SER A 134 9.07 1.45 18.58
CA SER A 134 8.49 2.64 19.21
C SER A 134 7.09 2.97 18.66
N LEU A 135 6.90 2.89 17.33
CA LEU A 135 5.59 3.06 16.72
C LEU A 135 4.61 1.98 17.16
N LEU A 136 5.03 0.71 17.15
CA LEU A 136 4.20 -0.40 17.60
C LEU A 136 3.80 -0.27 19.07
N TYR A 137 4.68 0.27 19.92
CA TYR A 137 4.38 0.50 21.32
C TYR A 137 3.17 1.43 21.51
N ASN A 138 3.02 2.44 20.65
CA ASN A 138 1.93 3.40 20.71
C ASN A 138 0.61 2.88 20.09
N LEU A 139 0.64 1.83 19.27
CA LEU A 139 -0.56 1.26 18.65
C LEU A 139 -1.32 0.35 19.62
N THR A 140 -1.90 0.92 20.65
CA THR A 140 -2.62 0.21 21.70
C THR A 140 -4.13 0.45 21.62
N PRO A 141 -4.97 -0.43 22.19
CA PRO A 141 -6.41 -0.18 22.26
C PRO A 141 -6.79 1.13 22.95
N GLN A 142 -5.94 1.61 23.88
CA GLN A 142 -6.18 2.85 24.64
C GLN A 142 -5.83 4.10 23.83
N ASN A 143 -4.93 3.96 22.86
CA ASN A 143 -4.52 5.03 21.95
C ASN A 143 -5.16 4.86 20.57
N MET A 144 -6.42 4.39 20.51
CA MET A 144 -7.15 4.15 19.28
C MET A 144 -8.40 5.00 19.21
N LEU A 145 -8.60 5.67 18.09
CA LEU A 145 -9.89 6.16 17.65
C LEU A 145 -10.49 5.15 16.65
N ALA A 146 -11.68 4.63 16.94
CA ALA A 146 -12.39 3.75 16.02
C ALA A 146 -13.61 4.48 15.45
N ILE A 147 -13.63 4.61 14.12
CA ILE A 147 -14.75 5.21 13.38
C ILE A 147 -15.49 4.09 12.64
N LEU A 148 -16.77 3.92 12.91
CA LEU A 148 -17.64 2.97 12.23
C LEU A 148 -18.67 3.73 11.40
N ALA A 149 -18.50 3.71 10.07
CA ALA A 149 -19.40 4.35 9.12
C ALA A 149 -20.27 3.32 8.40
N ALA A 150 -21.60 3.44 8.53
CA ALA A 150 -22.55 2.59 7.82
C ALA A 150 -23.93 3.25 7.77
N ARG A 151 -24.72 2.95 6.71
CA ARG A 151 -26.05 3.54 6.49
C ARG A 151 -27.07 3.34 7.62
N LYS A 152 -26.91 2.32 8.44
CA LYS A 152 -27.88 1.91 9.48
C LYS A 152 -27.27 1.94 10.88
N VAL A 153 -26.22 2.74 11.10
CA VAL A 153 -25.70 2.94 12.46
C VAL A 153 -26.68 3.84 13.21
N LYS A 154 -27.01 3.45 14.45
CA LYS A 154 -27.84 4.31 15.31
C LYS A 154 -27.02 5.50 15.75
N THR A 155 -27.50 6.69 15.46
CA THR A 155 -26.89 7.98 15.79
C THR A 155 -27.73 8.71 16.82
N ARG A 156 -27.14 9.62 17.59
CA ARG A 156 -27.80 10.39 18.63
C ARG A 156 -27.60 11.90 18.46
N GLU A 157 -26.64 12.29 17.68
CA GLU A 157 -26.19 13.65 17.49
C GLU A 157 -26.13 13.96 16.00
N LYS A 158 -26.20 15.24 15.65
CA LYS A 158 -26.11 15.72 14.29
C LYS A 158 -25.12 16.87 14.25
N GLU A 159 -24.18 16.83 13.34
CA GLU A 159 -23.21 17.88 13.13
C GLU A 159 -23.91 19.08 12.45
N GLU A 160 -23.55 20.30 12.86
CA GLU A 160 -24.29 21.52 12.56
C GLU A 160 -24.12 22.00 11.09
N PHE A 161 -22.93 21.85 10.50
CA PHE A 161 -22.61 22.40 9.19
C PHE A 161 -23.04 21.49 8.03
N TYR A 162 -22.66 20.24 8.08
CA TYR A 162 -22.93 19.25 7.02
C TYR A 162 -24.14 18.37 7.33
N GLY A 163 -24.68 18.47 8.52
CA GLY A 163 -25.82 17.69 8.95
C GLY A 163 -25.53 16.19 9.10
N VAL A 164 -24.29 15.82 9.28
CA VAL A 164 -23.87 14.41 9.44
C VAL A 164 -24.35 13.89 10.79
N GLU A 165 -25.08 12.79 10.78
CA GLU A 165 -25.52 12.14 11.99
C GLU A 165 -24.43 11.24 12.57
N TYR A 166 -24.15 11.35 13.88
CA TYR A 166 -23.10 10.58 14.54
C TYR A 166 -23.46 10.23 15.98
N SER A 167 -22.68 9.36 16.59
CA SER A 167 -22.66 9.14 18.03
C SER A 167 -21.24 8.99 18.50
N LEU A 168 -20.87 9.70 19.56
CA LEU A 168 -19.55 9.63 20.18
C LEU A 168 -19.63 8.89 21.50
N SER A 169 -18.68 8.00 21.75
CA SER A 169 -18.56 7.28 23.00
C SER A 169 -17.13 7.32 23.51
N TYR A 170 -16.94 7.90 24.66
CA TYR A 170 -15.64 7.95 25.37
C TYR A 170 -15.45 6.76 26.33
N SER A 171 -16.49 5.97 26.58
CA SER A 171 -16.38 4.82 27.46
C SER A 171 -15.61 3.70 26.78
N GLN A 172 -14.53 3.26 27.43
CA GLN A 172 -13.81 2.07 26.96
C GLN A 172 -14.69 0.83 27.10
N PRO A 173 -15.08 0.17 26.00
CA PRO A 173 -15.79 -1.07 26.08
C PRO A 173 -15.02 -2.12 26.90
N LYS A 174 -15.72 -2.93 27.69
CA LYS A 174 -15.10 -4.00 28.50
C LYS A 174 -14.19 -4.94 27.70
N TRP A 175 -14.42 -5.05 26.38
CA TRP A 175 -13.60 -5.87 25.48
C TRP A 175 -12.24 -5.25 25.14
N MET A 176 -12.03 -3.93 25.28
CA MET A 176 -10.72 -3.30 25.03
C MET A 176 -9.63 -3.84 25.97
N ASN A 177 -9.97 -4.12 27.23
CA ASN A 177 -9.02 -4.70 28.17
C ASN A 177 -8.60 -6.13 27.77
N LYS A 178 -9.48 -6.88 27.10
CA LYS A 178 -9.17 -8.21 26.57
C LYS A 178 -8.17 -8.16 25.42
N TRP A 179 -8.04 -7.02 24.71
CA TRP A 179 -7.17 -6.90 23.57
C TRP A 179 -5.70 -6.60 23.94
N ARG A 180 -5.42 -6.26 25.19
CA ARG A 180 -4.05 -6.13 25.67
C ARG A 180 -3.32 -7.48 25.72
N ASN A 181 -4.01 -8.56 26.07
CA ASN A 181 -3.45 -9.88 26.32
C ASN A 181 -4.05 -10.93 25.39
N LEU A 182 -4.12 -10.62 24.07
CA LEU A 182 -4.62 -11.55 23.08
C LEU A 182 -3.70 -12.74 22.92
N LYS A 183 -4.28 -13.94 22.79
CA LYS A 183 -3.52 -15.13 22.39
C LYS A 183 -3.04 -14.97 20.95
N PHE A 184 -1.89 -15.60 20.65
CA PHE A 184 -1.38 -15.71 19.30
C PHE A 184 -2.42 -16.37 18.38
N ASN A 185 -2.53 -15.88 17.16
CA ASN A 185 -3.38 -16.47 16.13
C ASN A 185 -2.48 -17.09 15.06
N SER A 186 -2.40 -18.42 15.03
CA SER A 186 -1.54 -19.18 14.10
C SER A 186 -1.91 -19.01 12.63
N ALA A 187 -3.10 -18.47 12.35
CA ALA A 187 -3.51 -18.13 10.99
C ALA A 187 -2.87 -16.85 10.45
N LEU A 188 -2.26 -16.04 11.33
CA LEU A 188 -1.55 -14.81 10.98
C LEU A 188 -0.07 -15.07 10.88
N LYS A 189 0.54 -14.66 9.77
CA LYS A 189 1.96 -14.81 9.46
C LYS A 189 2.50 -13.52 8.86
N LEU A 190 3.80 -13.34 8.92
CA LEU A 190 4.49 -12.31 8.13
C LEU A 190 4.45 -12.68 6.64
N PRO A 191 4.58 -11.70 5.74
CA PRO A 191 4.77 -11.95 4.31
C PRO A 191 5.98 -12.86 4.09
N GLU A 192 5.88 -13.74 3.12
CA GLU A 192 7.03 -14.47 2.59
C GLU A 192 7.90 -13.53 1.75
N VAL A 193 9.14 -13.92 1.47
CA VAL A 193 10.04 -13.19 0.58
C VAL A 193 9.37 -13.02 -0.78
N ASN A 194 9.41 -11.81 -1.33
CA ASN A 194 8.80 -11.50 -2.63
C ASN A 194 9.68 -12.01 -3.78
N PRO A 195 9.27 -13.06 -4.51
CA PRO A 195 10.06 -13.62 -5.60
C PRO A 195 10.03 -12.77 -6.89
N PHE A 196 9.24 -11.70 -6.92
CA PHE A 196 9.06 -10.85 -8.10
C PHE A 196 9.93 -9.58 -8.07
N LEU A 197 10.76 -9.41 -7.03
CA LEU A 197 11.69 -8.29 -7.01
C LEU A 197 12.78 -8.50 -8.06
N PRO A 198 13.09 -7.48 -8.88
CA PRO A 198 14.12 -7.59 -9.89
C PRO A 198 15.50 -7.68 -9.23
N GLU A 199 16.36 -8.57 -9.75
CA GLU A 199 17.76 -8.68 -9.35
C GLU A 199 18.63 -7.59 -9.99
N SER A 200 18.21 -7.05 -11.12
CA SER A 200 18.88 -5.96 -11.85
C SER A 200 17.84 -4.99 -12.39
N LEU A 201 18.18 -3.69 -12.30
CA LEU A 201 17.42 -2.58 -12.88
C LEU A 201 18.00 -2.10 -14.21
N GLU A 202 18.96 -2.83 -14.76
CA GLU A 202 19.50 -2.52 -16.06
C GLU A 202 18.41 -2.58 -17.12
N VAL A 203 18.28 -1.49 -17.89
CA VAL A 203 17.39 -1.49 -19.05
C VAL A 203 17.97 -2.49 -20.05
N LEU A 204 17.26 -3.58 -20.28
CA LEU A 204 17.62 -4.53 -21.30
C LEU A 204 17.51 -3.80 -22.65
N ALA A 205 18.64 -3.22 -23.12
CA ALA A 205 18.71 -2.68 -24.46
C ALA A 205 18.34 -3.81 -25.42
N TYR A 206 17.21 -3.67 -26.07
CA TYR A 206 16.79 -4.62 -27.09
C TYR A 206 17.77 -4.51 -28.27
N LYS A 207 18.80 -5.35 -28.26
CA LYS A 207 19.84 -5.43 -29.32
C LYS A 207 19.33 -6.09 -30.61
N GLY A 208 18.03 -6.37 -30.71
CA GLY A 208 17.41 -6.98 -31.89
C GLY A 208 16.36 -6.08 -32.51
N LYS A 209 16.32 -6.00 -33.83
CA LYS A 209 15.16 -5.41 -34.53
C LYS A 209 13.94 -6.23 -34.13
N LEU A 210 12.92 -5.59 -33.46
CA LEU A 210 11.58 -6.17 -33.30
C LEU A 210 11.00 -6.40 -34.72
N ARG A 211 11.41 -7.46 -35.38
CA ARG A 211 10.74 -7.92 -36.58
C ARG A 211 9.66 -8.90 -36.15
N LEU A 212 8.40 -8.54 -36.39
CA LEU A 212 7.36 -9.55 -36.50
C LEU A 212 7.86 -10.51 -37.59
N THR A 213 8.36 -11.66 -37.14
CA THR A 213 8.81 -12.68 -38.10
C THR A 213 7.59 -13.13 -38.93
N HIS A 214 7.82 -13.58 -40.15
CA HIS A 214 6.74 -14.18 -40.96
C HIS A 214 5.98 -15.29 -40.21
N GLN A 215 6.65 -15.95 -39.27
CA GLN A 215 6.04 -16.99 -38.41
C GLN A 215 5.10 -16.38 -37.35
N SER A 216 5.41 -15.23 -36.73
CA SER A 216 4.52 -14.55 -35.80
C SER A 216 3.31 -13.93 -36.50
N LEU A 217 3.47 -13.38 -37.71
CA LEU A 217 2.37 -12.90 -38.54
C LEU A 217 1.47 -14.05 -39.01
N ALA A 218 2.04 -15.19 -39.38
CA ALA A 218 1.29 -16.38 -39.72
C ALA A 218 0.53 -16.98 -38.52
N GLY A 219 1.11 -16.88 -37.30
CA GLY A 219 0.44 -17.24 -36.07
C GLY A 219 -0.78 -16.36 -35.79
N LEU A 220 -0.62 -15.03 -35.86
CA LEU A 220 -1.69 -14.05 -35.66
C LEU A 220 -2.82 -14.17 -36.70
N ARG A 221 -2.49 -14.56 -37.94
CA ARG A 221 -3.50 -14.91 -39.00
C ARG A 221 -4.29 -16.16 -38.63
N ARG A 222 -3.65 -17.18 -38.03
CA ARG A 222 -4.33 -18.40 -37.56
C ARG A 222 -5.27 -18.14 -36.39
N GLU A 223 -4.98 -17.12 -35.59
CA GLU A 223 -5.83 -16.67 -34.48
C GLU A 223 -7.01 -15.80 -34.94
N GLY A 224 -7.22 -15.60 -36.22
CA GLY A 224 -8.40 -14.93 -36.77
C GLY A 224 -8.31 -13.40 -36.83
N LEU A 225 -7.13 -12.80 -36.67
CA LEU A 225 -6.97 -11.37 -36.87
C LEU A 225 -7.13 -10.97 -38.32
N SER A 226 -7.93 -9.93 -38.56
CA SER A 226 -8.22 -9.46 -39.93
C SER A 226 -6.98 -8.86 -40.61
N ALA A 227 -6.91 -8.96 -41.92
CA ALA A 227 -5.80 -8.41 -42.72
C ALA A 227 -5.60 -6.89 -42.49
N GLY A 228 -6.66 -6.16 -42.17
CA GLY A 228 -6.59 -4.73 -41.84
C GLY A 228 -5.88 -4.44 -40.51
N VAL A 229 -6.09 -5.28 -39.52
CA VAL A 229 -5.42 -5.16 -38.22
C VAL A 229 -3.94 -5.51 -38.35
N LEU A 230 -3.60 -6.55 -39.11
CA LEU A 230 -2.21 -6.94 -39.37
C LEU A 230 -1.43 -5.84 -40.08
N LYS A 231 -2.05 -5.22 -41.13
CA LYS A 231 -1.44 -4.10 -41.88
C LYS A 231 -1.21 -2.87 -40.96
N ARG A 232 -2.10 -2.64 -40.00
CA ARG A 232 -1.97 -1.55 -39.01
C ARG A 232 -0.86 -1.82 -38.02
N LEU A 233 -0.69 -3.08 -37.58
CA LEU A 233 0.42 -3.49 -36.70
C LEU A 233 1.78 -3.34 -37.40
N GLU A 234 1.86 -3.69 -38.70
CA GLU A 234 3.05 -3.49 -39.52
C GLU A 234 3.39 -2.01 -39.72
N SER A 235 2.38 -1.13 -39.88
CA SER A 235 2.54 0.33 -39.96
C SER A 235 3.06 0.94 -38.64
N VAL A 236 2.46 0.57 -37.52
CA VAL A 236 2.89 1.04 -36.16
C VAL A 236 4.30 0.59 -35.86
N GLN A 237 4.67 -0.62 -36.28
CA GLN A 237 6.05 -1.09 -36.14
C GLN A 237 7.02 -0.25 -36.98
N GLY A 238 6.64 0.14 -38.19
CA GLY A 238 7.47 1.02 -39.04
C GLY A 238 7.61 2.43 -38.52
N GLU A 239 6.60 2.97 -37.82
CA GLU A 239 6.65 4.30 -37.17
C GLU A 239 7.51 4.29 -35.91
N LEU A 240 7.40 3.26 -35.09
CA LEU A 240 8.23 3.06 -33.90
C LEU A 240 9.72 2.99 -34.24
N TRP A 241 10.07 2.32 -35.34
CA TRP A 241 11.46 2.23 -35.79
C TRP A 241 12.03 3.58 -36.26
N ARG A 242 11.23 4.38 -36.96
CA ARG A 242 11.65 5.71 -37.41
C ARG A 242 11.89 6.66 -36.22
N SER A 243 11.01 6.60 -35.21
CA SER A 243 11.18 7.43 -34.00
C SER A 243 12.38 7.02 -33.15
N LEU A 244 12.77 5.74 -33.16
CA LEU A 244 13.95 5.25 -32.45
C LEU A 244 15.26 5.59 -33.18
N ASP A 245 15.26 5.58 -34.53
CA ASP A 245 16.41 5.98 -35.35
C ASP A 245 16.67 7.50 -35.31
N GLU A 246 15.67 8.33 -34.95
CA GLU A 246 15.79 9.78 -34.74
C GLU A 246 16.30 10.15 -33.32
N LEU A 247 16.26 9.21 -32.37
CA LEU A 247 16.66 9.41 -30.97
C LEU A 247 18.06 8.83 -30.67
N LEU A 248 18.67 8.10 -31.59
CA LEU A 248 20.02 7.52 -31.49
C LEU A 248 21.01 8.25 -32.43
#